data_1c7e220b1364437c5e7c37b059957d3a
#
_entry.id   1c7e220b1364437c5e7c37b059957d3a
#
_cell.length_a   1.000
_cell.length_b   1.000
_cell.length_c   1.000
_cell.angle_alpha   90.00
_cell.angle_beta   90.00
_cell.angle_gamma   90.00
#
_symmetry.space_group_name_H-M   'P 1'
#
loop_
_entity.id
_entity.type
_entity.pdbx_description
1 polymer ?
#
loop_
_entity_poly.entity_id
_entity_poly.type
_entity_poly.pdbx_seq_one_letter_code
_entity_poly.pdbx_strand_id
1 'polypeptide(L)'
;GGSDFDPHGKSDGEVMRFCQSFMTELYRHIGQFTDTPAGDIGVGAREVGYMYGQYKKIVDRFEGGVITGKGLTYGGSLARTEATGYGICYFSAEVLKHLRNDSFEGKKVIVSGSGNVAQYCAQKCTELGGKVIAMSDSKGYVYDPNGINLDVLFDIKQKRRARISVYADEVPGSEYHEGCKNIWTVPCDIAMPCASQNEMDLEGAKAVIANGAMAVFEGANMPLTPEAINAVIEAGLLYTPGKASNAGGVATSGLEMSQNSLRMSWSFEEVDEKLHGIMKSIFKACYDASVECGQPGNMMLGANVAGFLKVANAMMAQGIV
;
A
#
# COMPACT_ATOMS: atom_id res chain seq x y z
N GLY A 1 -13.11 10.05 -6.17
CA GLY A 1 -13.90 9.92 -7.39
C GLY A 1 -13.31 8.94 -8.40
N GLY A 2 -14.06 8.65 -9.46
CA GLY A 2 -13.67 7.73 -10.52
C GLY A 2 -14.57 7.84 -11.72
N SER A 3 -14.38 6.94 -12.68
CA SER A 3 -15.22 6.84 -13.86
C SER A 3 -15.43 5.38 -14.24
N ASP A 4 -16.36 5.13 -15.12
CA ASP A 4 -16.61 3.82 -15.74
C ASP A 4 -15.82 3.59 -17.04
N PHE A 5 -14.84 4.45 -17.32
CA PHE A 5 -13.95 4.28 -18.48
C PHE A 5 -13.08 3.06 -18.33
N ASP A 6 -13.23 2.10 -19.24
CA ASP A 6 -12.36 0.90 -19.29
C ASP A 6 -11.14 1.18 -20.18
N PRO A 7 -9.91 1.23 -19.61
CA PRO A 7 -8.69 1.45 -20.36
C PRO A 7 -8.16 0.20 -21.08
N HIS A 8 -8.74 -0.99 -20.85
CA HIS A 8 -8.28 -2.23 -21.46
C HIS A 8 -8.44 -2.19 -22.98
N GLY A 9 -7.35 -2.48 -23.69
CA GLY A 9 -7.33 -2.45 -25.15
C GLY A 9 -7.35 -1.06 -25.79
N LYS A 10 -7.28 0.01 -24.99
CA LYS A 10 -7.17 1.38 -25.47
C LYS A 10 -5.70 1.76 -25.68
N SER A 11 -5.46 2.56 -26.73
CA SER A 11 -4.17 3.16 -26.97
C SER A 11 -3.85 4.26 -25.95
N ASP A 12 -2.57 4.58 -25.77
CA ASP A 12 -2.13 5.70 -24.93
C ASP A 12 -2.78 7.03 -25.33
N GLY A 13 -3.00 7.24 -26.64
CA GLY A 13 -3.67 8.41 -27.15
C GLY A 13 -5.15 8.49 -26.75
N GLU A 14 -5.87 7.37 -26.66
CA GLU A 14 -7.26 7.32 -26.18
C GLU A 14 -7.34 7.60 -24.69
N VAL A 15 -6.46 6.97 -23.91
CA VAL A 15 -6.36 7.22 -22.46
C VAL A 15 -6.00 8.69 -22.19
N MET A 16 -5.06 9.26 -22.94
CA MET A 16 -4.69 10.68 -22.82
C MET A 16 -5.89 11.60 -23.07
N ARG A 17 -6.64 11.38 -24.15
CA ARG A 17 -7.82 12.20 -24.46
C ARG A 17 -8.90 12.09 -23.36
N PHE A 18 -9.10 10.90 -22.84
CA PHE A 18 -10.00 10.71 -21.70
C PHE A 18 -9.53 11.51 -20.48
N CYS A 19 -8.26 11.38 -20.07
CA CYS A 19 -7.70 12.12 -18.92
C CYS A 19 -7.79 13.65 -19.11
N GLN A 20 -7.56 14.13 -20.33
CA GLN A 20 -7.66 15.55 -20.64
C GLN A 20 -9.11 16.05 -20.56
N SER A 21 -10.07 15.28 -21.09
CA SER A 21 -11.50 15.57 -21.00
C SER A 21 -11.97 15.57 -19.54
N PHE A 22 -11.61 14.56 -18.78
CA PHE A 22 -11.90 14.44 -17.35
C PHE A 22 -11.38 15.65 -16.57
N MET A 23 -10.12 16.03 -16.77
CA MET A 23 -9.53 17.18 -16.12
C MET A 23 -10.19 18.51 -16.54
N THR A 24 -10.70 18.62 -17.75
CA THR A 24 -11.42 19.82 -18.23
C THR A 24 -12.69 20.10 -17.42
N GLU A 25 -13.28 19.07 -16.83
CA GLU A 25 -14.39 19.25 -15.88
C GLU A 25 -13.89 19.36 -14.43
N LEU A 26 -12.92 18.56 -14.04
CA LEU A 26 -12.44 18.46 -12.66
C LEU A 26 -11.71 19.72 -12.18
N TYR A 27 -11.00 20.45 -13.05
CA TYR A 27 -10.12 21.55 -12.65
C TYR A 27 -10.81 22.66 -11.81
N ARG A 28 -12.11 22.81 -11.96
CA ARG A 28 -12.90 23.80 -11.22
C ARG A 28 -13.04 23.49 -9.73
N HIS A 29 -12.78 22.26 -9.36
CA HIS A 29 -13.04 21.71 -8.02
C HIS A 29 -11.75 21.39 -7.25
N ILE A 30 -10.59 21.54 -7.90
CA ILE A 30 -9.30 21.16 -7.33
C ILE A 30 -8.33 22.34 -7.33
N GLY A 31 -7.29 22.26 -6.52
CA GLY A 31 -6.23 23.25 -6.42
C GLY A 31 -5.24 22.83 -5.34
N GLN A 32 -4.03 23.39 -5.36
CA GLN A 32 -3.01 23.00 -4.38
C GLN A 32 -3.39 23.32 -2.92
N PHE A 33 -4.41 24.15 -2.69
CA PHE A 33 -4.95 24.50 -1.37
C PHE A 33 -6.45 24.19 -1.25
N THR A 34 -7.01 23.42 -2.16
CA THR A 34 -8.41 22.99 -2.16
C THR A 34 -8.45 21.47 -2.02
N ASP A 35 -8.78 20.75 -3.07
CA ASP A 35 -8.77 19.30 -3.10
C ASP A 35 -7.59 18.81 -3.96
N THR A 36 -6.79 17.88 -3.44
CA THR A 36 -5.62 17.35 -4.13
C THR A 36 -5.86 15.88 -4.49
N PRO A 37 -6.20 15.57 -5.75
CA PRO A 37 -6.34 14.19 -6.20
C PRO A 37 -4.99 13.48 -6.26
N ALA A 38 -5.05 12.15 -6.28
CA ALA A 38 -3.89 11.26 -6.35
C ALA A 38 -4.17 10.08 -7.29
N GLY A 39 -3.14 9.29 -7.58
CA GLY A 39 -3.30 8.02 -8.27
C GLY A 39 -4.05 7.00 -7.41
N ASP A 40 -4.78 6.10 -8.07
CA ASP A 40 -5.54 5.01 -7.47
C ASP A 40 -5.69 3.87 -8.49
N ILE A 41 -6.65 2.96 -8.33
CA ILE A 41 -6.87 1.84 -9.26
C ILE A 41 -7.02 2.36 -10.70
N GLY A 42 -6.19 1.86 -11.61
CA GLY A 42 -6.18 2.25 -13.02
C GLY A 42 -5.56 3.63 -13.31
N VAL A 43 -5.12 4.37 -12.30
CA VAL A 43 -4.56 5.73 -12.43
C VAL A 43 -3.14 5.74 -11.87
N GLY A 44 -2.15 5.62 -12.75
CA GLY A 44 -0.73 5.70 -12.43
C GLY A 44 -0.09 7.02 -12.89
N ALA A 45 1.24 7.04 -12.89
CA ALA A 45 2.02 8.22 -13.27
C ALA A 45 1.69 8.73 -14.68
N ARG A 46 1.33 7.84 -15.62
CA ARG A 46 0.92 8.19 -16.98
C ARG A 46 -0.36 9.04 -16.98
N GLU A 47 -1.41 8.57 -16.34
CA GLU A 47 -2.70 9.24 -16.23
C GLU A 47 -2.57 10.55 -15.44
N VAL A 48 -1.85 10.52 -14.33
CA VAL A 48 -1.52 11.74 -13.55
C VAL A 48 -0.81 12.76 -14.41
N GLY A 49 0.15 12.32 -15.25
CA GLY A 49 0.85 13.21 -16.19
C GLY A 49 -0.09 13.88 -17.19
N TYR A 50 -1.00 13.12 -17.79
CA TYR A 50 -1.98 13.66 -18.74
C TYR A 50 -2.95 14.66 -18.08
N MET A 51 -3.41 14.35 -16.88
CA MET A 51 -4.29 15.24 -16.13
C MET A 51 -3.58 16.52 -15.70
N TYR A 52 -2.36 16.41 -15.16
CA TYR A 52 -1.57 17.56 -14.74
C TYR A 52 -1.22 18.48 -15.93
N GLY A 53 -0.84 17.91 -17.06
CA GLY A 53 -0.57 18.67 -18.28
C GLY A 53 -1.79 19.46 -18.78
N GLN A 54 -2.98 18.88 -18.70
CA GLN A 54 -4.23 19.55 -19.06
C GLN A 54 -4.59 20.64 -18.05
N TYR A 55 -4.45 20.38 -16.74
CA TYR A 55 -4.67 21.37 -15.71
C TYR A 55 -3.81 22.62 -15.94
N LYS A 56 -2.50 22.46 -16.17
CA LYS A 56 -1.59 23.58 -16.46
C LYS A 56 -2.02 24.42 -17.66
N LYS A 57 -2.51 23.77 -18.73
CA LYS A 57 -3.00 24.49 -19.93
C LYS A 57 -4.22 25.35 -19.63
N ILE A 58 -5.13 24.84 -18.77
CA ILE A 58 -6.39 25.55 -18.45
C ILE A 58 -6.14 26.72 -17.52
N VAL A 59 -5.37 26.51 -16.46
CA VAL A 59 -5.18 27.54 -15.41
C VAL A 59 -4.04 28.51 -15.71
N ASP A 60 -3.20 28.19 -16.70
CA ASP A 60 -2.01 28.96 -17.09
C ASP A 60 -1.05 29.25 -15.91
N ARG A 61 -0.88 28.27 -15.02
CA ARG A 61 -0.05 28.35 -13.82
C ARG A 61 0.70 27.05 -13.56
N PHE A 62 1.87 27.18 -12.91
CA PHE A 62 2.62 26.06 -12.40
C PHE A 62 2.26 25.81 -10.93
N GLU A 63 1.20 25.03 -10.68
CA GLU A 63 0.74 24.63 -9.36
C GLU A 63 1.12 23.17 -9.10
N GLY A 64 2.37 22.94 -8.66
CA GLY A 64 2.90 21.58 -8.46
C GLY A 64 2.13 20.75 -7.43
N GLY A 65 1.49 21.40 -6.45
CA GLY A 65 0.73 20.73 -5.39
C GLY A 65 -0.70 20.33 -5.74
N VAL A 66 -1.18 20.57 -6.97
CA VAL A 66 -2.58 20.30 -7.35
C VAL A 66 -2.94 18.84 -7.46
N ILE A 67 -1.97 17.96 -7.71
CA ILE A 67 -2.14 16.51 -7.83
C ILE A 67 -0.87 15.82 -7.36
N THR A 68 -0.99 14.64 -6.74
CA THR A 68 0.16 13.86 -6.31
C THR A 68 0.33 12.58 -7.15
N GLY A 69 1.53 11.97 -7.06
CA GLY A 69 1.90 10.85 -7.91
C GLY A 69 2.45 11.27 -9.27
N LYS A 70 2.93 12.51 -9.37
CA LYS A 70 3.55 13.04 -10.59
C LYS A 70 4.88 12.35 -10.91
N GLY A 71 5.26 12.39 -12.17
CA GLY A 71 6.60 11.99 -12.60
C GLY A 71 7.67 12.98 -12.10
N LEU A 72 8.90 12.48 -11.94
CA LEU A 72 10.03 13.25 -11.39
C LEU A 72 10.35 14.52 -12.18
N THR A 73 10.12 14.52 -13.49
CA THR A 73 10.42 15.67 -14.37
C THR A 73 9.44 16.84 -14.22
N TYR A 74 8.34 16.64 -13.49
CA TYR A 74 7.32 17.69 -13.30
C TYR A 74 6.77 17.74 -11.85
N GLY A 75 7.63 17.52 -10.89
CA GLY A 75 7.36 17.77 -9.48
C GLY A 75 6.95 16.54 -8.67
N GLY A 76 7.20 15.33 -9.17
CA GLY A 76 7.05 14.10 -8.40
C GLY A 76 8.13 13.92 -7.34
N SER A 77 7.88 13.04 -6.38
CA SER A 77 8.83 12.67 -5.32
C SER A 77 9.45 11.30 -5.58
N LEU A 78 10.73 11.17 -5.30
CA LEU A 78 11.39 9.88 -5.13
C LEU A 78 10.71 9.09 -3.99
N ALA A 79 10.88 7.78 -3.96
CA ALA A 79 10.27 6.84 -3.02
C ALA A 79 8.71 6.82 -3.02
N ARG A 80 8.02 7.60 -3.88
CA ARG A 80 6.55 7.61 -3.93
C ARG A 80 5.98 6.28 -4.41
N THR A 81 6.64 5.65 -5.36
CA THR A 81 6.22 4.36 -5.93
C THR A 81 6.34 3.24 -4.90
N GLU A 82 7.38 3.26 -4.10
CA GLU A 82 7.72 2.28 -3.07
C GLU A 82 6.91 2.47 -1.78
N ALA A 83 6.47 3.70 -1.53
CA ALA A 83 6.04 4.19 -0.24
C ALA A 83 4.94 3.36 0.46
N THR A 84 3.97 2.85 -0.28
CA THR A 84 2.90 2.04 0.32
C THR A 84 3.46 0.71 0.82
N GLY A 85 4.20 -0.02 -0.03
CA GLY A 85 4.82 -1.29 0.34
C GLY A 85 5.84 -1.13 1.48
N TYR A 86 6.68 -0.11 1.42
CA TYR A 86 7.65 0.21 2.47
C TYR A 86 6.97 0.58 3.79
N GLY A 87 5.94 1.41 3.72
CA GLY A 87 5.18 1.83 4.89
C GLY A 87 4.55 0.67 5.64
N ILE A 88 3.99 -0.32 4.92
CA ILE A 88 3.44 -1.54 5.53
C ILE A 88 4.52 -2.25 6.35
N CYS A 89 5.71 -2.43 5.78
CA CYS A 89 6.81 -3.11 6.46
C CYS A 89 7.32 -2.30 7.67
N TYR A 90 7.44 -0.97 7.56
CA TYR A 90 7.85 -0.13 8.69
C TYR A 90 6.85 -0.17 9.86
N PHE A 91 5.56 -0.04 9.57
CA PHE A 91 4.52 -0.16 10.58
C PHE A 91 4.53 -1.54 11.25
N SER A 92 4.59 -2.59 10.44
CA SER A 92 4.58 -3.97 10.91
C SER A 92 5.84 -4.32 11.73
N ALA A 93 7.00 -3.77 11.38
CA ALA A 93 8.22 -3.92 12.15
C ALA A 93 8.09 -3.33 13.57
N GLU A 94 7.45 -2.16 13.70
CA GLU A 94 7.18 -1.59 15.03
C GLU A 94 6.18 -2.46 15.81
N VAL A 95 5.17 -3.04 15.16
CA VAL A 95 4.24 -3.97 15.80
C VAL A 95 4.95 -5.23 16.31
N LEU A 96 5.76 -5.88 15.47
CA LEU A 96 6.56 -7.05 15.86
C LEU A 96 7.47 -6.73 17.04
N LYS A 97 8.20 -5.63 16.96
CA LYS A 97 9.14 -5.19 17.99
C LYS A 97 8.46 -4.93 19.33
N HIS A 98 7.38 -4.16 19.34
CA HIS A 98 6.76 -3.72 20.59
C HIS A 98 5.83 -4.76 21.22
N LEU A 99 5.16 -5.59 20.42
CA LEU A 99 4.17 -6.55 20.92
C LEU A 99 4.71 -7.98 21.09
N ARG A 100 5.85 -8.31 20.45
CA ARG A 100 6.45 -9.65 20.54
C ARG A 100 7.95 -9.65 20.80
N ASN A 101 8.61 -8.47 20.89
CA ASN A 101 10.05 -8.34 20.92
C ASN A 101 10.74 -9.14 19.80
N ASP A 102 10.17 -9.05 18.59
CA ASP A 102 10.53 -9.83 17.41
C ASP A 102 10.75 -8.90 16.19
N SER A 103 11.11 -9.47 15.04
CA SER A 103 11.37 -8.76 13.79
C SER A 103 10.97 -9.62 12.59
N PHE A 104 11.18 -9.11 11.37
CA PHE A 104 11.03 -9.88 10.14
C PHE A 104 12.17 -10.91 9.95
N GLU A 105 13.30 -10.76 10.65
CA GLU A 105 14.47 -11.62 10.47
C GLU A 105 14.13 -13.09 10.55
N GLY A 106 14.44 -13.85 9.49
CA GLY A 106 14.19 -15.27 9.37
C GLY A 106 12.73 -15.71 9.22
N LYS A 107 11.76 -14.80 9.22
CA LYS A 107 10.33 -15.14 9.08
C LYS A 107 9.98 -15.52 7.64
N LYS A 108 9.18 -16.56 7.49
CA LYS A 108 8.54 -16.90 6.22
C LYS A 108 7.31 -16.03 6.02
N VAL A 109 7.28 -15.31 4.92
CA VAL A 109 6.23 -14.33 4.62
C VAL A 109 5.52 -14.68 3.33
N ILE A 110 4.20 -14.58 3.31
CA ILE A 110 3.41 -14.65 2.08
C ILE A 110 2.81 -13.28 1.81
N VAL A 111 2.85 -12.85 0.55
CA VAL A 111 2.34 -11.55 0.10
C VAL A 111 1.34 -11.78 -1.02
N SER A 112 0.07 -11.45 -0.84
CA SER A 112 -0.89 -11.54 -1.94
C SER A 112 -0.72 -10.39 -2.92
N GLY A 113 -1.07 -10.66 -4.18
CA GLY A 113 -0.87 -9.70 -5.25
C GLY A 113 0.52 -9.73 -5.86
N SER A 114 0.65 -9.02 -6.97
CA SER A 114 1.90 -8.76 -7.69
C SER A 114 1.89 -7.37 -8.34
N GLY A 115 1.01 -6.50 -7.84
CA GLY A 115 0.97 -5.09 -8.20
C GLY A 115 2.04 -4.29 -7.45
N ASN A 116 1.97 -2.97 -7.58
CA ASN A 116 2.95 -2.05 -7.00
C ASN A 116 3.14 -2.27 -5.49
N VAL A 117 2.06 -2.28 -4.72
CA VAL A 117 2.09 -2.46 -3.26
C VAL A 117 2.77 -3.77 -2.88
N ALA A 118 2.37 -4.88 -3.50
CA ALA A 118 2.89 -6.20 -3.19
C ALA A 118 4.39 -6.35 -3.54
N GLN A 119 4.82 -5.81 -4.68
CA GLN A 119 6.22 -5.85 -5.11
C GLN A 119 7.14 -5.13 -4.11
N TYR A 120 6.79 -3.90 -3.74
CA TYR A 120 7.62 -3.12 -2.82
C TYR A 120 7.45 -3.54 -1.36
N CYS A 121 6.32 -4.14 -0.98
CA CYS A 121 6.18 -4.83 0.29
C CYS A 121 7.14 -6.03 0.36
N ALA A 122 7.20 -6.85 -0.68
CA ALA A 122 8.12 -7.98 -0.76
C ALA A 122 9.58 -7.53 -0.72
N GLN A 123 9.94 -6.45 -1.43
CA GLN A 123 11.27 -5.88 -1.41
C GLN A 123 11.68 -5.44 -0.02
N LYS A 124 10.89 -4.58 0.63
CA LYS A 124 11.24 -4.06 1.95
C LYS A 124 11.22 -5.16 3.02
N CYS A 125 10.29 -6.10 2.94
CA CYS A 125 10.26 -7.26 3.81
C CYS A 125 11.56 -8.07 3.72
N THR A 126 12.06 -8.30 2.50
CA THR A 126 13.33 -8.99 2.26
C THR A 126 14.52 -8.20 2.79
N GLU A 127 14.55 -6.87 2.60
CA GLU A 127 15.57 -5.98 3.18
C GLU A 127 15.60 -6.01 4.71
N LEU A 128 14.45 -6.25 5.36
CA LEU A 128 14.32 -6.38 6.81
C LEU A 128 14.58 -7.81 7.32
N GLY A 129 15.10 -8.70 6.47
CA GLY A 129 15.49 -10.06 6.83
C GLY A 129 14.37 -11.09 6.70
N GLY A 130 13.20 -10.74 6.25
CA GLY A 130 12.10 -11.66 5.97
C GLY A 130 12.33 -12.46 4.69
N LYS A 131 11.81 -13.67 4.61
CA LYS A 131 11.82 -14.48 3.41
C LYS A 131 10.41 -14.53 2.81
N VAL A 132 10.18 -13.81 1.73
CA VAL A 132 8.92 -13.87 0.98
C VAL A 132 8.91 -15.14 0.15
N ILE A 133 8.07 -16.11 0.52
CA ILE A 133 8.04 -17.45 -0.09
C ILE A 133 6.88 -17.66 -1.06
N ALA A 134 5.89 -16.78 -1.09
CA ALA A 134 4.79 -16.85 -2.05
C ALA A 134 4.25 -15.46 -2.39
N MET A 135 3.88 -15.29 -3.66
CA MET A 135 3.16 -14.12 -4.16
C MET A 135 2.08 -14.54 -5.16
N SER A 136 1.00 -13.76 -5.28
CA SER A 136 -0.13 -14.11 -6.15
C SER A 136 -0.47 -13.04 -7.20
N ASP A 137 -1.24 -13.44 -8.19
CA ASP A 137 -2.05 -12.54 -9.01
C ASP A 137 -3.51 -13.03 -9.05
N SER A 138 -4.35 -12.46 -9.91
CA SER A 138 -5.77 -12.80 -9.96
C SER A 138 -6.08 -14.24 -10.44
N LYS A 139 -5.08 -14.99 -10.93
CA LYS A 139 -5.26 -16.36 -11.45
C LYS A 139 -4.70 -17.43 -10.53
N GLY A 140 -3.60 -17.13 -9.83
CA GLY A 140 -2.94 -18.09 -8.98
C GLY A 140 -1.82 -17.47 -8.17
N TYR A 141 -0.95 -18.31 -7.64
CA TYR A 141 0.21 -17.87 -6.89
C TYR A 141 1.46 -18.68 -7.25
N VAL A 142 2.61 -18.07 -7.05
CA VAL A 142 3.90 -18.75 -7.11
C VAL A 142 4.36 -19.03 -5.69
N TYR A 143 4.97 -20.20 -5.51
CA TYR A 143 5.64 -20.62 -4.29
C TYR A 143 7.11 -20.86 -4.59
N ASP A 144 7.98 -20.24 -3.82
CA ASP A 144 9.42 -20.43 -3.89
C ASP A 144 9.98 -20.63 -2.48
N PRO A 145 10.35 -21.86 -2.09
CA PRO A 145 10.85 -22.14 -0.75
C PRO A 145 12.20 -21.45 -0.44
N ASN A 146 12.92 -21.02 -1.49
CA ASN A 146 14.19 -20.30 -1.35
C ASN A 146 14.00 -18.80 -1.14
N GLY A 147 12.78 -18.30 -1.38
CA GLY A 147 12.43 -16.89 -1.36
C GLY A 147 12.32 -16.30 -2.76
N ILE A 148 11.30 -15.47 -2.98
CA ILE A 148 11.00 -14.85 -4.27
C ILE A 148 12.21 -14.03 -4.77
N ASN A 149 12.67 -14.34 -5.97
CA ASN A 149 13.68 -13.55 -6.67
C ASN A 149 13.04 -12.26 -7.20
N LEU A 150 13.38 -11.15 -6.52
CA LEU A 150 12.78 -9.85 -6.82
C LEU A 150 13.19 -9.30 -8.18
N ASP A 151 14.38 -9.57 -8.67
CA ASP A 151 14.83 -9.10 -9.99
C ASP A 151 13.99 -9.74 -11.10
N VAL A 152 13.76 -11.05 -11.01
CA VAL A 152 12.89 -11.78 -11.95
C VAL A 152 11.45 -11.29 -11.82
N LEU A 153 10.95 -11.11 -10.59
CA LEU A 153 9.60 -10.58 -10.35
C LEU A 153 9.40 -9.21 -10.99
N PHE A 154 10.32 -8.27 -10.76
CA PHE A 154 10.25 -6.92 -11.33
C PHE A 154 10.34 -6.93 -12.86
N ASP A 155 11.19 -7.77 -13.43
CA ASP A 155 11.26 -7.92 -14.87
C ASP A 155 9.92 -8.41 -15.45
N ILE A 156 9.35 -9.46 -14.88
CA ILE A 156 8.04 -10.01 -15.30
C ILE A 156 6.93 -8.96 -15.19
N LYS A 157 6.87 -8.26 -14.04
CA LYS A 157 5.72 -7.40 -13.73
C LYS A 157 5.84 -5.98 -14.28
N GLN A 158 7.02 -5.37 -14.19
CA GLN A 158 7.20 -3.96 -14.56
C GLN A 158 7.61 -3.80 -16.03
N LYS A 159 8.51 -4.64 -16.53
CA LYS A 159 8.98 -4.50 -17.92
C LYS A 159 8.08 -5.26 -18.89
N ARG A 160 7.87 -6.55 -18.65
CA ARG A 160 7.09 -7.41 -19.56
C ARG A 160 5.58 -7.34 -19.35
N ARG A 161 5.12 -6.85 -18.18
CA ARG A 161 3.71 -6.78 -17.80
C ARG A 161 2.99 -8.13 -17.92
N ALA A 162 3.71 -9.21 -17.66
CA ALA A 162 3.23 -10.57 -17.78
C ALA A 162 2.55 -11.06 -16.51
N ARG A 163 1.93 -12.25 -16.56
CA ARG A 163 1.36 -12.94 -15.42
C ARG A 163 2.45 -13.49 -14.52
N ILE A 164 2.13 -13.63 -13.22
CA ILE A 164 3.11 -14.16 -12.25
C ILE A 164 3.46 -15.63 -12.52
N SER A 165 2.61 -16.37 -13.24
CA SER A 165 2.86 -17.76 -13.63
C SER A 165 4.19 -17.96 -14.39
N VAL A 166 4.62 -16.95 -15.15
CA VAL A 166 5.90 -16.96 -15.88
C VAL A 166 7.10 -17.13 -14.93
N TYR A 167 6.97 -16.74 -13.67
CA TYR A 167 8.03 -16.85 -12.67
C TYR A 167 8.48 -18.31 -12.48
N ALA A 168 7.54 -19.27 -12.45
CA ALA A 168 7.85 -20.67 -12.26
C ALA A 168 8.57 -21.31 -13.48
N ASP A 169 8.39 -20.72 -14.66
CA ASP A 169 9.13 -21.16 -15.86
C ASP A 169 10.61 -20.71 -15.84
N GLU A 170 10.92 -19.64 -15.11
CA GLU A 170 12.23 -18.97 -15.12
C GLU A 170 13.07 -19.23 -13.87
N VAL A 171 12.44 -19.56 -12.73
CA VAL A 171 13.13 -19.81 -11.47
C VAL A 171 13.04 -21.28 -11.08
N PRO A 172 14.12 -22.05 -11.27
CA PRO A 172 14.12 -23.48 -10.92
C PRO A 172 13.84 -23.73 -9.45
N GLY A 173 12.94 -24.67 -9.16
CA GLY A 173 12.55 -25.04 -7.80
C GLY A 173 11.39 -24.23 -7.25
N SER A 174 10.87 -23.25 -8.01
CA SER A 174 9.59 -22.61 -7.71
C SER A 174 8.44 -23.32 -8.40
N GLU A 175 7.22 -23.13 -7.90
CA GLU A 175 6.00 -23.77 -8.37
C GLU A 175 4.92 -22.71 -8.61
N TYR A 176 4.10 -22.89 -9.65
CA TYR A 176 2.89 -22.12 -9.86
C TYR A 176 1.65 -22.96 -9.55
N HIS A 177 0.72 -22.39 -8.80
CA HIS A 177 -0.54 -23.01 -8.43
C HIS A 177 -1.72 -22.14 -8.86
N GLU A 178 -2.74 -22.73 -9.46
CA GLU A 178 -3.97 -22.02 -9.81
C GLU A 178 -4.81 -21.72 -8.57
N GLY A 179 -5.60 -20.64 -8.67
CA GLY A 179 -6.49 -20.20 -7.60
C GLY A 179 -5.76 -19.28 -6.61
N CYS A 180 -5.88 -17.97 -6.82
CA CYS A 180 -5.19 -16.96 -6.01
C CYS A 180 -5.48 -17.03 -4.50
N LYS A 181 -6.69 -17.42 -4.10
CA LYS A 181 -7.05 -17.59 -2.68
C LYS A 181 -6.32 -18.74 -1.97
N ASN A 182 -5.79 -19.69 -2.73
CA ASN A 182 -5.06 -20.82 -2.16
C ASN A 182 -3.71 -20.40 -1.56
N ILE A 183 -3.22 -19.18 -1.83
CA ILE A 183 -2.02 -18.64 -1.18
C ILE A 183 -2.13 -18.68 0.36
N TRP A 184 -3.35 -18.55 0.92
CA TRP A 184 -3.56 -18.58 2.36
C TRP A 184 -3.36 -19.97 2.99
N THR A 185 -3.26 -21.02 2.17
CA THR A 185 -2.93 -22.37 2.66
C THR A 185 -1.44 -22.64 2.75
N VAL A 186 -0.59 -21.72 2.27
CA VAL A 186 0.87 -21.85 2.34
C VAL A 186 1.35 -21.59 3.78
N PRO A 187 2.06 -22.53 4.42
CA PRO A 187 2.57 -22.35 5.77
C PRO A 187 3.55 -21.16 5.85
N CYS A 188 3.25 -20.20 6.72
CA CYS A 188 4.04 -19.00 6.88
C CYS A 188 4.00 -18.48 8.33
N ASP A 189 4.93 -17.61 8.69
CA ASP A 189 4.92 -16.88 9.96
C ASP A 189 4.08 -15.61 9.86
N ILE A 190 4.09 -14.94 8.71
CA ILE A 190 3.41 -13.67 8.48
C ILE A 190 2.66 -13.71 7.15
N ALA A 191 1.39 -13.34 7.15
CA ALA A 191 0.59 -13.12 5.95
C ALA A 191 0.38 -11.63 5.71
N MET A 192 0.66 -11.17 4.48
CA MET A 192 0.52 -9.76 4.08
C MET A 192 -0.43 -9.62 2.88
N PRO A 193 -1.73 -9.41 3.12
CA PRO A 193 -2.71 -9.21 2.06
C PRO A 193 -2.52 -7.83 1.39
N CYS A 194 -2.00 -7.84 0.15
CA CYS A 194 -1.59 -6.66 -0.61
C CYS A 194 -2.24 -6.53 -2.00
N ALA A 195 -3.26 -7.36 -2.32
CA ALA A 195 -3.86 -7.36 -3.65
C ALA A 195 -5.11 -6.49 -3.75
N SER A 196 -6.18 -6.90 -3.09
CA SER A 196 -7.49 -6.27 -3.28
C SER A 196 -8.39 -6.37 -2.05
N GLN A 197 -9.47 -5.60 -2.09
CA GLN A 197 -10.51 -5.61 -1.08
C GLN A 197 -11.18 -6.99 -0.96
N ASN A 198 -11.44 -7.45 0.27
CA ASN A 198 -12.11 -8.71 0.59
C ASN A 198 -11.46 -9.96 -0.04
N GLU A 199 -10.15 -9.96 -0.20
CA GLU A 199 -9.41 -11.09 -0.76
C GLU A 199 -9.20 -12.25 0.22
N MET A 200 -9.16 -11.96 1.53
CA MET A 200 -9.12 -12.97 2.60
C MET A 200 -10.47 -13.03 3.31
N ASP A 201 -11.22 -14.06 3.03
CA ASP A 201 -12.46 -14.40 3.74
C ASP A 201 -12.19 -15.25 5.00
N LEU A 202 -13.25 -15.63 5.70
CA LEU A 202 -13.13 -16.43 6.93
C LEU A 202 -12.36 -17.75 6.72
N GLU A 203 -12.52 -18.40 5.56
CA GLU A 203 -11.82 -19.66 5.28
C GLU A 203 -10.33 -19.43 5.05
N GLY A 204 -9.95 -18.33 4.37
CA GLY A 204 -8.56 -17.91 4.23
C GLY A 204 -7.93 -17.58 5.59
N ALA A 205 -8.64 -16.86 6.46
CA ALA A 205 -8.19 -16.58 7.82
C ALA A 205 -7.97 -17.85 8.64
N LYS A 206 -8.92 -18.79 8.60
CA LYS A 206 -8.78 -20.10 9.27
C LYS A 206 -7.58 -20.89 8.78
N ALA A 207 -7.30 -20.87 7.47
CA ALA A 207 -6.14 -21.55 6.91
C ALA A 207 -4.84 -20.95 7.42
N VAL A 208 -4.71 -19.61 7.43
CA VAL A 208 -3.53 -18.89 7.97
C VAL A 208 -3.33 -19.20 9.46
N ILE A 209 -4.42 -19.21 10.26
CA ILE A 209 -4.38 -19.55 11.68
C ILE A 209 -3.94 -21.01 11.89
N ALA A 210 -4.53 -21.96 11.14
CA ALA A 210 -4.21 -23.38 11.24
C ALA A 210 -2.78 -23.70 10.84
N ASN A 211 -2.20 -22.92 9.93
CA ASN A 211 -0.79 -23.02 9.51
C ASN A 211 0.20 -22.45 10.54
N GLY A 212 -0.28 -21.88 11.65
CA GLY A 212 0.55 -21.39 12.74
C GLY A 212 1.16 -20.01 12.50
N ALA A 213 0.57 -19.22 11.62
CA ALA A 213 1.01 -17.82 11.44
C ALA A 213 0.90 -17.04 12.75
N MET A 214 1.84 -16.15 12.96
CA MET A 214 1.86 -15.27 14.13
C MET A 214 1.23 -13.90 13.87
N ALA A 215 1.09 -13.52 12.60
CA ALA A 215 0.63 -12.19 12.22
C ALA A 215 -0.07 -12.14 10.86
N VAL A 216 -1.02 -11.20 10.75
CA VAL A 216 -1.63 -10.76 9.50
C VAL A 216 -1.52 -9.23 9.41
N PHE A 217 -0.79 -8.73 8.43
CA PHE A 217 -0.53 -7.30 8.24
C PHE A 217 -1.13 -6.83 6.91
N GLU A 218 -2.23 -6.08 6.99
CA GLU A 218 -2.94 -5.60 5.80
C GLU A 218 -2.12 -4.57 5.02
N GLY A 219 -2.04 -4.76 3.70
CA GLY A 219 -1.44 -3.80 2.77
C GLY A 219 -2.46 -3.17 1.83
N ALA A 220 -3.43 -3.94 1.36
CA ALA A 220 -4.55 -3.42 0.58
C ALA A 220 -5.57 -2.69 1.47
N ASN A 221 -6.51 -2.00 0.84
CA ASN A 221 -7.64 -1.40 1.54
C ASN A 221 -8.69 -2.48 1.85
N MET A 222 -8.93 -2.72 3.15
CA MET A 222 -9.91 -3.71 3.65
C MET A 222 -9.77 -5.09 2.98
N PRO A 223 -8.58 -5.71 2.98
CA PRO A 223 -8.39 -6.99 2.30
C PRO A 223 -9.06 -8.16 3.04
N LEU A 224 -9.25 -8.04 4.36
CA LEU A 224 -9.98 -9.03 5.15
C LEU A 224 -11.46 -8.68 5.26
N THR A 225 -12.33 -9.70 5.22
CA THR A 225 -13.73 -9.53 5.60
C THR A 225 -13.85 -9.32 7.12
N PRO A 226 -14.94 -8.71 7.63
CA PRO A 226 -15.12 -8.51 9.06
C PRO A 226 -15.01 -9.82 9.88
N GLU A 227 -15.54 -10.92 9.36
CA GLU A 227 -15.47 -12.23 9.99
C GLU A 227 -14.02 -12.77 10.05
N ALA A 228 -13.24 -12.51 8.99
CA ALA A 228 -11.82 -12.87 8.95
C ALA A 228 -11.01 -12.08 9.97
N ILE A 229 -11.27 -10.77 10.10
CA ILE A 229 -10.61 -9.90 11.09
C ILE A 229 -10.88 -10.42 12.50
N ASN A 230 -12.14 -10.69 12.82
CA ASN A 230 -12.52 -11.22 14.14
C ASN A 230 -11.81 -12.52 14.44
N ALA A 231 -11.80 -13.47 13.49
CA ALA A 231 -11.14 -14.76 13.65
C ALA A 231 -9.63 -14.62 13.91
N VAL A 232 -8.95 -13.73 13.18
CA VAL A 232 -7.51 -13.45 13.36
C VAL A 232 -7.22 -12.87 14.76
N ILE A 233 -8.02 -11.90 15.20
CA ILE A 233 -7.86 -11.25 16.52
C ILE A 233 -8.18 -12.24 17.65
N GLU A 234 -9.27 -13.01 17.54
CA GLU A 234 -9.68 -14.00 18.55
C GLU A 234 -8.67 -15.15 18.67
N ALA A 235 -8.00 -15.52 17.60
CA ALA A 235 -6.91 -16.48 17.60
C ALA A 235 -5.61 -15.95 18.21
N GLY A 236 -5.54 -14.66 18.57
CA GLY A 236 -4.39 -14.01 19.21
C GLY A 236 -3.23 -13.69 18.26
N LEU A 237 -3.46 -13.67 16.95
CA LEU A 237 -2.47 -13.22 15.98
C LEU A 237 -2.28 -11.70 16.09
N LEU A 238 -1.08 -11.23 15.78
CA LEU A 238 -0.87 -9.81 15.55
C LEU A 238 -1.64 -9.38 14.29
N TYR A 239 -2.40 -8.32 14.40
CA TYR A 239 -3.19 -7.80 13.28
C TYR A 239 -2.99 -6.29 13.11
N THR A 240 -2.77 -5.85 11.88
CA THR A 240 -2.71 -4.43 11.54
C THR A 240 -3.73 -4.08 10.46
N PRO A 241 -4.60 -3.09 10.69
CA PRO A 241 -5.58 -2.66 9.70
C PRO A 241 -4.93 -1.84 8.59
N GLY A 242 -5.33 -2.08 7.34
CA GLY A 242 -4.80 -1.41 6.14
C GLY A 242 -4.80 0.11 6.26
N LYS A 243 -5.85 0.70 6.83
CA LYS A 243 -5.96 2.16 7.03
C LYS A 243 -4.80 2.80 7.81
N ALA A 244 -4.07 2.03 8.62
CA ALA A 244 -2.89 2.49 9.35
C ALA A 244 -1.61 2.00 8.68
N SER A 245 -1.52 0.70 8.36
CA SER A 245 -0.31 0.09 7.82
C SER A 245 0.03 0.58 6.40
N ASN A 246 -0.97 0.82 5.54
CA ASN A 246 -0.73 1.27 4.16
C ASN A 246 -0.63 2.80 3.99
N ALA A 247 -0.66 3.56 5.08
CA ALA A 247 -0.61 5.02 5.07
C ALA A 247 0.68 5.61 4.45
N GLY A 248 1.69 4.77 4.17
CA GLY A 248 2.94 5.20 3.55
C GLY A 248 2.74 5.91 2.21
N GLY A 249 1.81 5.44 1.39
CA GLY A 249 1.49 6.08 0.11
C GLY A 249 0.99 7.51 0.26
N VAL A 250 0.00 7.73 1.12
CA VAL A 250 -0.55 9.07 1.37
C VAL A 250 0.44 9.95 2.13
N ALA A 251 1.24 9.38 3.04
CA ALA A 251 2.30 10.11 3.72
C ALA A 251 3.31 10.69 2.74
N THR A 252 3.78 9.89 1.78
CA THR A 252 4.72 10.34 0.75
C THR A 252 4.05 11.30 -0.25
N SER A 253 2.75 11.18 -0.51
CA SER A 253 2.01 12.24 -1.23
C SER A 253 2.07 13.58 -0.50
N GLY A 254 1.94 13.59 0.82
CA GLY A 254 2.15 14.80 1.64
C GLY A 254 3.58 15.34 1.57
N LEU A 255 4.58 14.45 1.55
CA LEU A 255 5.98 14.84 1.35
C LEU A 255 6.21 15.41 -0.06
N GLU A 256 5.58 14.87 -1.11
CA GLU A 256 5.61 15.42 -2.47
C GLU A 256 5.05 16.85 -2.50
N MET A 257 3.88 17.05 -1.86
CA MET A 257 3.28 18.40 -1.75
C MET A 257 4.18 19.36 -0.99
N SER A 258 4.86 18.91 0.07
CA SER A 258 5.83 19.71 0.83
C SER A 258 7.03 20.12 -0.04
N GLN A 259 7.60 19.20 -0.81
CA GLN A 259 8.68 19.48 -1.75
C GLN A 259 8.24 20.49 -2.83
N ASN A 260 7.01 20.34 -3.35
CA ASN A 260 6.46 21.28 -4.33
C ASN A 260 6.29 22.69 -3.75
N SER A 261 5.82 22.79 -2.52
CA SER A 261 5.65 24.10 -1.82
C SER A 261 7.00 24.77 -1.52
N LEU A 262 8.00 24.00 -1.16
CA LEU A 262 9.36 24.47 -0.93
C LEU A 262 10.13 24.74 -2.24
N ARG A 263 9.63 24.24 -3.38
CA ARG A 263 10.33 24.23 -4.67
C ARG A 263 11.69 23.53 -4.60
N MET A 264 11.76 22.46 -3.82
CA MET A 264 12.95 21.64 -3.62
C MET A 264 12.62 20.16 -3.92
N SER A 265 13.66 19.41 -4.22
CA SER A 265 13.58 17.94 -4.32
C SER A 265 14.47 17.33 -3.26
N TRP A 266 13.98 16.29 -2.60
CA TRP A 266 14.74 15.49 -1.63
C TRP A 266 15.29 14.24 -2.30
N SER A 267 16.38 13.68 -1.75
CA SER A 267 16.90 12.39 -2.19
C SER A 267 15.95 11.25 -1.81
N PHE A 268 16.21 10.08 -2.36
CA PHE A 268 15.43 8.89 -2.01
C PHE A 268 15.54 8.59 -0.51
N GLU A 269 16.75 8.68 0.02
CA GLU A 269 17.08 8.42 1.42
C GLU A 269 16.38 9.41 2.36
N GLU A 270 16.36 10.70 2.00
CA GLU A 270 15.65 11.72 2.79
C GLU A 270 14.15 11.48 2.84
N VAL A 271 13.55 11.06 1.72
CA VAL A 271 12.11 10.75 1.67
C VAL A 271 11.82 9.47 2.45
N ASP A 272 12.64 8.41 2.29
CA ASP A 272 12.47 7.13 2.98
C ASP A 272 12.64 7.27 4.51
N GLU A 273 13.62 8.06 4.96
CA GLU A 273 13.79 8.36 6.40
C GLU A 273 12.56 9.07 6.99
N LYS A 274 12.03 10.07 6.26
CA LYS A 274 10.81 10.77 6.68
C LYS A 274 9.60 9.84 6.70
N LEU A 275 9.45 9.00 5.67
CA LEU A 275 8.41 7.98 5.60
C LEU A 275 8.50 7.03 6.80
N HIS A 276 9.68 6.51 7.10
CA HIS A 276 9.90 5.63 8.25
C HIS A 276 9.50 6.31 9.57
N GLY A 277 9.91 7.58 9.76
CA GLY A 277 9.53 8.38 10.92
C GLY A 277 8.02 8.58 11.04
N ILE A 278 7.33 8.84 9.93
CA ILE A 278 5.87 8.98 9.90
C ILE A 278 5.19 7.66 10.28
N MET A 279 5.63 6.51 9.72
CA MET A 279 5.03 5.22 10.03
C MET A 279 5.22 4.81 11.49
N LYS A 280 6.38 5.10 12.10
CA LYS A 280 6.60 4.97 13.56
C LYS A 280 5.64 5.83 14.37
N SER A 281 5.40 7.07 13.94
CA SER A 281 4.49 7.98 14.63
C SER A 281 3.05 7.51 14.53
N ILE A 282 2.63 6.96 13.38
CA ILE A 282 1.30 6.36 13.21
C ILE A 282 1.15 5.13 14.12
N PHE A 283 2.15 4.24 14.14
CA PHE A 283 2.14 3.10 15.06
C PHE A 283 1.97 3.57 16.51
N LYS A 284 2.79 4.53 16.95
CA LYS A 284 2.72 5.05 18.31
C LYS A 284 1.33 5.60 18.65
N ALA A 285 0.74 6.39 17.76
CA ALA A 285 -0.60 6.94 17.97
C ALA A 285 -1.67 5.84 18.10
N CYS A 286 -1.60 4.82 17.25
CA CYS A 286 -2.50 3.67 17.32
C CYS A 286 -2.31 2.86 18.61
N TYR A 287 -1.06 2.62 18.99
CA TYR A 287 -0.74 1.89 20.21
C TYR A 287 -1.22 2.63 21.46
N ASP A 288 -0.86 3.92 21.60
CA ASP A 288 -1.25 4.75 22.74
C ASP A 288 -2.79 4.78 22.89
N ALA A 289 -3.53 5.00 21.80
CA ALA A 289 -4.99 4.97 21.80
C ALA A 289 -5.57 3.60 22.21
N SER A 290 -4.93 2.50 21.80
CA SER A 290 -5.34 1.16 22.24
C SER A 290 -5.14 0.95 23.75
N VAL A 291 -4.07 1.49 24.31
CA VAL A 291 -3.78 1.47 25.75
C VAL A 291 -4.81 2.30 26.53
N GLU A 292 -5.10 3.53 26.07
CA GLU A 292 -6.10 4.40 26.69
C GLU A 292 -7.49 3.77 26.70
N CYS A 293 -7.82 2.96 25.69
CA CYS A 293 -9.07 2.19 25.62
C CYS A 293 -9.05 0.87 26.40
N GLY A 294 -7.98 0.57 27.14
CA GLY A 294 -7.86 -0.66 27.94
C GLY A 294 -7.64 -1.94 27.11
N GLN A 295 -7.23 -1.81 25.85
CA GLN A 295 -6.94 -2.94 24.94
C GLN A 295 -5.54 -2.80 24.31
N PRO A 296 -4.46 -2.85 25.09
CA PRO A 296 -3.10 -2.67 24.59
C PRO A 296 -2.79 -3.62 23.44
N GLY A 297 -2.33 -3.07 22.31
CA GLY A 297 -1.97 -3.87 21.12
C GLY A 297 -3.11 -4.17 20.16
N ASN A 298 -4.35 -3.79 20.46
CA ASN A 298 -5.45 -3.86 19.49
C ASN A 298 -5.29 -2.70 18.47
N MET A 299 -4.52 -2.95 17.40
CA MET A 299 -4.24 -1.94 16.38
C MET A 299 -5.49 -1.51 15.61
N MET A 300 -6.52 -2.36 15.48
CA MET A 300 -7.78 -1.97 14.84
C MET A 300 -8.50 -0.89 15.65
N LEU A 301 -8.68 -1.14 16.95
CA LEU A 301 -9.29 -0.16 17.85
C LEU A 301 -8.43 1.11 17.93
N GLY A 302 -7.13 0.95 18.10
CA GLY A 302 -6.19 2.06 18.19
C GLY A 302 -6.22 2.97 16.97
N ALA A 303 -6.22 2.41 15.77
CA ALA A 303 -6.29 3.18 14.52
C ALA A 303 -7.62 3.97 14.41
N ASN A 304 -8.74 3.35 14.77
CA ASN A 304 -10.03 4.01 14.74
C ASN A 304 -10.09 5.18 15.75
N VAL A 305 -9.66 4.94 16.97
CA VAL A 305 -9.73 5.94 18.06
C VAL A 305 -8.74 7.08 17.81
N ALA A 306 -7.50 6.78 17.43
CA ALA A 306 -6.50 7.80 17.11
C ALA A 306 -6.96 8.72 15.97
N GLY A 307 -7.52 8.14 14.91
CA GLY A 307 -8.08 8.90 13.79
C GLY A 307 -9.28 9.76 14.21
N PHE A 308 -10.21 9.19 14.97
CA PHE A 308 -11.36 9.90 15.49
C PHE A 308 -10.95 11.08 16.39
N LEU A 309 -10.07 10.86 17.36
CA LEU A 309 -9.63 11.90 18.31
C LEU A 309 -8.96 13.08 17.59
N LYS A 310 -8.18 12.81 16.56
CA LYS A 310 -7.55 13.87 15.75
C LYS A 310 -8.60 14.79 15.12
N VAL A 311 -9.64 14.21 14.51
CA VAL A 311 -10.73 14.98 13.88
C VAL A 311 -11.59 15.66 14.95
N ALA A 312 -11.99 14.95 15.97
CA ALA A 312 -12.85 15.48 17.06
C ALA A 312 -12.18 16.67 17.77
N ASN A 313 -10.90 16.55 18.10
CA ASN A 313 -10.15 17.65 18.73
C ASN A 313 -10.03 18.87 17.81
N ALA A 314 -9.83 18.67 16.52
CA ALA A 314 -9.82 19.76 15.54
C ALA A 314 -11.19 20.44 15.45
N MET A 315 -12.28 19.67 15.38
CA MET A 315 -13.65 20.22 15.38
C MET A 315 -13.94 21.00 16.65
N MET A 316 -13.58 20.46 17.82
CA MET A 316 -13.77 21.16 19.10
C MET A 316 -12.98 22.47 19.15
N ALA A 317 -11.74 22.48 18.65
CA ALA A 317 -10.90 23.68 18.66
C ALA A 317 -11.36 24.75 17.65
N GLN A 318 -11.92 24.34 16.53
CA GLN A 318 -12.38 25.24 15.45
C GLN A 318 -13.83 25.71 15.64
N GLY A 319 -14.57 25.11 16.55
CA GLY A 319 -15.98 25.34 16.78
C GLY A 319 -16.85 24.37 15.98
N ILE A 320 -17.92 23.93 16.63
CA ILE A 320 -18.96 23.09 16.03
C ILE A 320 -20.18 23.96 15.79
N VAL A 321 -20.60 24.06 14.53
CA VAL A 321 -21.77 24.86 14.13
C VAL A 321 -22.97 23.96 13.97
#